data_5b35a85880f7ed15f4f1e0b90e1c9edb
#
_entry.id   5b35a85880f7ed15f4f1e0b90e1c9edb
#
_cell.length_a   1.000
_cell.length_b   1.000
_cell.length_c   1.000
_cell.angle_alpha   90.00
_cell.angle_beta   90.00
_cell.angle_gamma   90.00
#
_symmetry.space_group_name_H-M   'P 1'
#
loop_
_entity.id
_entity.type
_entity.pdbx_description
1 polymer ?
#
loop_
_entity_poly.entity_id
_entity_poly.type
_entity_poly.pdbx_seq_one_letter_code
_entity_poly.pdbx_strand_id
1 'polypeptide(L)'
;LDISHRIIEKSAEFMTQEANFLKNCQHPNIIRLRDYNLEARRPYIVLDYLGNISLKNEIFNGDRRVSIKKTSNILAQICTALSYIHKKGFVYCDIKPSNIMSRRQKYTLIDFGLVRPIGMEITGGTIGYMAPEVLQNDSKNVKASPTLDIYAIGILLYELLTGFHPLASQKIYNNKNSYSFDRQSITDKTSIPSRASDLNPFLPKAFDGILLDCLNKNPKDRYQSMDVLLQNFEKAVARSI
;
A
#
# COMPACT_ATOMS: atom_id res chain seq x y z
N LEU A 1 -16.10 25.59 -17.13
CA LEU A 1 -15.03 25.54 -16.11
C LEU A 1 -13.84 24.88 -16.74
N ASP A 2 -12.75 25.61 -16.84
CA ASP A 2 -11.50 25.20 -17.47
C ASP A 2 -10.88 24.02 -16.70
N ILE A 3 -10.33 23.04 -17.43
CA ILE A 3 -9.70 21.82 -16.89
C ILE A 3 -8.57 22.17 -15.91
N SER A 4 -7.85 23.26 -16.14
CA SER A 4 -6.81 23.80 -15.26
C SER A 4 -7.34 24.16 -13.86
N HIS A 5 -8.51 24.78 -13.76
CA HIS A 5 -9.14 25.10 -12.47
C HIS A 5 -9.55 23.85 -11.69
N ARG A 6 -10.09 22.82 -12.38
CA ARG A 6 -10.43 21.54 -11.75
C ARG A 6 -9.24 20.77 -11.19
N ILE A 7 -8.11 20.83 -11.87
CA ILE A 7 -6.86 20.19 -11.40
C ILE A 7 -6.30 20.89 -10.16
N ILE A 8 -6.35 22.23 -10.14
CA ILE A 8 -5.90 23.04 -9.01
C ILE A 8 -6.79 22.81 -7.77
N GLU A 9 -8.10 22.77 -7.94
CA GLU A 9 -9.04 22.52 -6.84
C GLU A 9 -8.85 21.12 -6.23
N LYS A 10 -8.72 20.07 -7.04
CA LYS A 10 -8.42 18.72 -6.55
C LYS A 10 -7.07 18.64 -5.84
N SER A 11 -6.04 19.30 -6.36
CA SER A 11 -4.73 19.33 -5.71
C SER A 11 -4.78 20.04 -4.35
N ALA A 12 -5.54 21.11 -4.22
CA ALA A 12 -5.72 21.83 -2.97
C ALA A 12 -6.47 21.00 -1.92
N GLU A 13 -7.50 20.25 -2.32
CA GLU A 13 -8.24 19.34 -1.43
C GLU A 13 -7.33 18.23 -0.89
N PHE A 14 -6.57 17.54 -1.74
CA PHE A 14 -5.61 16.51 -1.32
C PHE A 14 -4.54 17.06 -0.40
N MET A 15 -4.00 18.22 -0.71
CA MET A 15 -3.00 18.91 0.12
C MET A 15 -3.57 19.28 1.50
N THR A 16 -4.82 19.77 1.54
CA THR A 16 -5.52 20.08 2.78
C THR A 16 -5.74 18.84 3.65
N GLN A 17 -6.14 17.73 3.05
CA GLN A 17 -6.31 16.45 3.75
C GLN A 17 -4.98 15.94 4.30
N GLU A 18 -3.93 15.95 3.49
CA GLU A 18 -2.59 15.54 3.89
C GLU A 18 -2.07 16.38 5.07
N ALA A 19 -2.15 17.70 4.97
CA ALA A 19 -1.73 18.60 6.05
C ALA A 19 -2.53 18.37 7.34
N ASN A 20 -3.87 18.25 7.23
CA ASN A 20 -4.74 18.04 8.39
C ASN A 20 -4.50 16.69 9.08
N PHE A 21 -4.19 15.64 8.33
CA PHE A 21 -3.81 14.37 8.91
C PHE A 21 -2.43 14.44 9.57
N LEU A 22 -1.42 14.91 8.83
CA LEU A 22 -0.01 14.90 9.27
C LEU A 22 0.26 15.82 10.45
N LYS A 23 -0.44 16.94 10.58
CA LYS A 23 -0.31 17.87 11.71
C LYS A 23 -0.55 17.20 13.08
N ASN A 24 -1.40 16.16 13.11
CA ASN A 24 -1.73 15.42 14.32
C ASN A 24 -1.09 14.03 14.35
N CYS A 25 -0.08 13.78 13.49
CA CYS A 25 0.54 12.48 13.31
C CYS A 25 2.00 12.49 13.76
N GLN A 26 2.35 11.61 14.71
CA GLN A 26 3.73 11.43 15.15
C GLN A 26 4.05 9.93 15.19
N HIS A 27 4.76 9.46 14.18
CA HIS A 27 5.20 8.06 14.11
C HIS A 27 6.54 7.98 13.36
N PRO A 28 7.51 7.14 13.79
CA PRO A 28 8.84 7.09 13.17
C PRO A 28 8.83 6.66 11.69
N ASN A 29 7.81 5.93 11.25
CA ASN A 29 7.66 5.44 9.89
C ASN A 29 6.56 6.18 9.09
N ILE A 30 6.18 7.38 9.50
CA ILE A 30 5.31 8.32 8.78
C ILE A 30 6.09 9.60 8.55
N ILE A 31 5.99 10.18 7.35
CA ILE A 31 6.66 11.44 7.02
C ILE A 31 6.17 12.56 7.94
N ARG A 32 7.10 13.38 8.39
CA ARG A 32 6.77 14.50 9.27
C ARG A 32 6.46 15.76 8.48
N LEU A 33 5.34 16.41 8.82
CA LEU A 33 5.01 17.75 8.39
C LEU A 33 5.85 18.75 9.20
N ARG A 34 6.51 19.67 8.50
CA ARG A 34 7.36 20.73 9.08
C ARG A 34 6.62 22.05 9.13
N ASP A 35 5.97 22.40 8.02
CA ASP A 35 5.25 23.65 7.86
C ASP A 35 4.19 23.51 6.77
N TYR A 36 3.21 24.38 6.73
CA TYR A 36 2.22 24.47 5.67
C TYR A 36 1.55 25.85 5.66
N ASN A 37 1.12 26.29 4.47
CA ASN A 37 0.20 27.41 4.31
C ASN A 37 -0.79 27.11 3.18
N LEU A 38 -2.02 26.81 3.56
CA LEU A 38 -3.09 26.43 2.64
C LEU A 38 -3.89 27.63 2.12
N GLU A 39 -3.74 28.82 2.76
CA GLU A 39 -4.40 30.06 2.39
C GLU A 39 -3.51 30.96 1.51
N ALA A 40 -2.25 30.60 1.31
CA ALA A 40 -1.36 31.34 0.45
C ALA A 40 -1.88 31.37 -1.00
N ARG A 41 -1.52 32.39 -1.76
CA ARG A 41 -1.82 32.49 -3.21
C ARG A 41 -1.37 31.22 -3.97
N ARG A 42 -0.31 30.55 -3.49
CA ARG A 42 0.15 29.22 -3.91
C ARG A 42 0.26 28.38 -2.65
N PRO A 43 -0.76 27.57 -2.34
CA PRO A 43 -0.74 26.67 -1.18
C PRO A 43 0.47 25.74 -1.21
N TYR A 44 1.03 25.45 -0.03
CA TYR A 44 2.16 24.53 0.09
C TYR A 44 2.13 23.75 1.41
N ILE A 45 2.80 22.60 1.39
CA ILE A 45 3.19 21.82 2.57
C ILE A 45 4.70 21.59 2.52
N VAL A 46 5.37 21.62 3.68
CA VAL A 46 6.80 21.33 3.84
C VAL A 46 6.95 20.07 4.64
N LEU A 47 7.59 19.07 4.04
CA LEU A 47 7.79 17.75 4.62
C LEU A 47 9.26 17.47 4.87
N ASP A 48 9.57 16.50 5.72
CA ASP A 48 10.94 16.01 5.89
C ASP A 48 11.50 15.50 4.57
N TYR A 49 12.75 15.82 4.28
CA TYR A 49 13.46 15.25 3.14
C TYR A 49 14.04 13.88 3.51
N LEU A 50 13.55 12.83 2.87
CA LEU A 50 13.93 11.44 3.15
C LEU A 50 14.93 10.86 2.14
N GLY A 51 15.41 11.67 1.19
CA GLY A 51 16.25 11.21 0.07
C GLY A 51 15.42 10.90 -1.17
N ASN A 52 16.03 10.22 -2.16
CA ASN A 52 15.43 10.00 -3.49
C ASN A 52 15.10 8.52 -3.76
N ILE A 53 15.27 7.63 -2.79
CA ILE A 53 15.11 6.19 -3.00
C ILE A 53 13.78 5.74 -2.37
N SER A 54 12.84 5.35 -3.22
CA SER A 54 11.63 4.67 -2.79
C SER A 54 11.85 3.15 -2.75
N LEU A 55 10.98 2.43 -2.07
CA LEU A 55 10.96 0.97 -2.09
C LEU A 55 10.77 0.44 -3.53
N LYS A 56 10.05 1.17 -4.38
CA LYS A 56 9.95 0.85 -5.80
C LYS A 56 11.33 0.80 -6.46
N ASN A 57 12.15 1.83 -6.29
CA ASN A 57 13.50 1.87 -6.86
C ASN A 57 14.37 0.73 -6.30
N GLU A 58 14.23 0.43 -5.02
CA GLU A 58 14.99 -0.60 -4.33
C GLU A 58 14.67 -2.02 -4.86
N ILE A 59 13.39 -2.30 -5.15
CA ILE A 59 12.94 -3.58 -5.69
C ILE A 59 13.31 -3.73 -7.17
N PHE A 60 13.12 -2.68 -7.99
CA PHE A 60 13.27 -2.76 -9.44
C PHE A 60 14.71 -2.60 -9.94
N ASN A 61 15.63 -2.05 -9.13
CA ASN A 61 17.05 -1.88 -9.50
C ASN A 61 17.93 -3.08 -9.14
N GLY A 62 17.35 -4.15 -8.56
CA GLY A 62 18.08 -5.34 -8.15
C GLY A 62 17.42 -6.65 -8.56
N ASP A 63 17.85 -7.74 -7.95
CA ASP A 63 17.10 -9.00 -8.02
C ASP A 63 15.70 -8.73 -7.44
N ARG A 64 14.64 -8.89 -8.26
CA ARG A 64 13.27 -8.47 -7.93
C ARG A 64 12.76 -9.08 -6.62
N ARG A 65 13.29 -10.22 -6.21
CA ARG A 65 12.93 -10.90 -4.96
C ARG A 65 13.68 -10.32 -3.78
N VAL A 66 12.96 -10.02 -2.74
CA VAL A 66 13.52 -9.54 -1.48
C VAL A 66 13.60 -10.70 -0.48
N SER A 67 14.69 -10.82 0.25
CA SER A 67 14.83 -11.87 1.27
C SER A 67 13.75 -11.77 2.33
N ILE A 68 13.35 -12.91 2.91
CA ILE A 68 12.34 -12.97 3.99
C ILE A 68 12.74 -12.03 5.14
N LYS A 69 14.02 -12.02 5.55
CA LYS A 69 14.53 -11.14 6.61
C LYS A 69 14.29 -9.66 6.31
N LYS A 70 14.60 -9.22 5.08
CA LYS A 70 14.40 -7.83 4.67
C LYS A 70 12.92 -7.51 4.53
N THR A 71 12.11 -8.44 3.98
CA THR A 71 10.65 -8.31 3.89
C THR A 71 10.03 -8.17 5.28
N SER A 72 10.46 -8.96 6.25
CA SER A 72 10.03 -8.87 7.65
C SER A 72 10.31 -7.50 8.26
N ASN A 73 11.51 -6.96 8.01
CA ASN A 73 11.86 -5.60 8.49
C ASN A 73 11.00 -4.51 7.84
N ILE A 74 10.72 -4.61 6.53
CA ILE A 74 9.83 -3.69 5.82
C ILE A 74 8.41 -3.78 6.41
N LEU A 75 7.89 -5.01 6.50
CA LEU A 75 6.54 -5.25 6.98
C LEU A 75 6.33 -4.74 8.41
N ALA A 76 7.26 -5.03 9.33
CA ALA A 76 7.16 -4.58 10.71
C ALA A 76 7.03 -3.05 10.80
N GLN A 77 7.84 -2.31 10.05
CA GLN A 77 7.81 -0.85 10.06
C GLN A 77 6.53 -0.28 9.43
N ILE A 78 6.08 -0.85 8.31
CA ILE A 78 4.89 -0.35 7.60
C ILE A 78 3.61 -0.76 8.33
N CYS A 79 3.52 -1.99 8.86
CA CYS A 79 2.35 -2.41 9.64
C CYS A 79 2.19 -1.62 10.94
N THR A 80 3.28 -1.27 11.63
CA THR A 80 3.19 -0.41 12.83
C THR A 80 2.70 0.99 12.49
N ALA A 81 3.14 1.57 11.36
CA ALA A 81 2.63 2.84 10.87
C ALA A 81 1.14 2.77 10.51
N LEU A 82 0.71 1.73 9.78
CA LEU A 82 -0.69 1.54 9.40
C LEU A 82 -1.58 1.24 10.61
N SER A 83 -1.11 0.43 11.55
CA SER A 83 -1.82 0.20 12.83
C SER A 83 -2.03 1.51 13.60
N TYR A 84 -1.03 2.40 13.63
CA TYR A 84 -1.16 3.72 14.21
C TYR A 84 -2.22 4.58 13.49
N ILE A 85 -2.23 4.57 12.13
CA ILE A 85 -3.23 5.28 11.31
C ILE A 85 -4.63 4.75 11.61
N HIS A 86 -4.80 3.42 11.62
CA HIS A 86 -6.09 2.77 11.91
C HIS A 86 -6.60 3.07 13.32
N LYS A 87 -5.73 3.05 14.33
CA LYS A 87 -6.06 3.42 15.72
C LYS A 87 -6.47 4.89 15.86
N LYS A 88 -6.04 5.76 14.96
CA LYS A 88 -6.52 7.15 14.87
C LYS A 88 -7.86 7.29 14.12
N GLY A 89 -8.46 6.19 13.66
CA GLY A 89 -9.73 6.19 12.94
C GLY A 89 -9.61 6.50 11.44
N PHE A 90 -8.43 6.30 10.85
CA PHE A 90 -8.19 6.56 9.42
C PHE A 90 -7.73 5.30 8.68
N VAL A 91 -7.83 5.33 7.35
CA VAL A 91 -7.29 4.34 6.41
C VAL A 91 -6.38 5.07 5.44
N TYR A 92 -5.24 4.48 5.11
CA TYR A 92 -4.24 5.14 4.27
C TYR A 92 -4.62 5.17 2.78
N CYS A 93 -5.23 4.10 2.27
CA CYS A 93 -5.84 3.95 0.94
C CYS A 93 -4.92 3.95 -0.28
N ASP A 94 -3.61 4.22 -0.17
CA ASP A 94 -2.69 4.24 -1.33
C ASP A 94 -1.33 3.56 -1.04
N ILE A 95 -1.38 2.36 -0.46
CA ILE A 95 -0.16 1.58 -0.22
C ILE A 95 0.37 1.07 -1.55
N LYS A 96 1.62 1.43 -1.84
CA LYS A 96 2.40 0.97 -3.00
C LYS A 96 3.89 1.23 -2.76
N PRO A 97 4.80 0.53 -3.46
CA PRO A 97 6.25 0.70 -3.25
C PRO A 97 6.77 2.12 -3.48
N SER A 98 6.12 2.92 -4.36
CA SER A 98 6.52 4.31 -4.61
C SER A 98 6.18 5.27 -3.45
N ASN A 99 5.22 4.91 -2.59
CA ASN A 99 4.80 5.70 -1.44
C ASN A 99 5.53 5.29 -0.14
N ILE A 100 6.55 4.44 -0.25
CA ILE A 100 7.41 4.02 0.86
C ILE A 100 8.83 4.47 0.54
N MET A 101 9.34 5.44 1.28
CA MET A 101 10.74 5.88 1.16
C MET A 101 11.65 4.96 1.96
N SER A 102 12.82 4.64 1.37
CA SER A 102 13.84 3.79 1.97
C SER A 102 15.12 4.58 2.23
N ARG A 103 15.58 4.59 3.47
CA ARG A 103 16.86 5.19 3.85
C ARG A 103 17.53 4.40 4.95
N ARG A 104 18.66 3.73 4.66
CA ARG A 104 19.41 2.94 5.66
C ARG A 104 18.53 1.93 6.42
N GLN A 105 17.74 1.16 5.69
CA GLN A 105 16.78 0.17 6.23
C GLN A 105 15.64 0.77 7.10
N LYS A 106 15.48 2.07 7.11
CA LYS A 106 14.30 2.75 7.63
C LYS A 106 13.31 2.95 6.49
N TYR A 107 12.08 2.52 6.68
CA TYR A 107 10.99 2.61 5.71
C TYR A 107 9.93 3.58 6.22
N THR A 108 9.56 4.57 5.42
CA THR A 108 8.68 5.66 5.85
C THR A 108 7.58 5.87 4.82
N LEU A 109 6.32 5.84 5.26
CA LEU A 109 5.16 6.19 4.45
C LEU A 109 5.17 7.68 4.12
N ILE A 110 4.88 8.00 2.86
CA ILE A 110 4.74 9.35 2.31
C ILE A 110 3.42 9.45 1.54
N ASP A 111 2.98 10.66 1.17
CA ASP A 111 1.78 10.91 0.37
C ASP A 111 0.48 10.48 1.07
N PHE A 112 -0.07 11.40 1.87
CA PHE A 112 -1.29 11.21 2.65
C PHE A 112 -2.53 11.87 2.01
N GLY A 113 -2.46 12.24 0.73
CA GLY A 113 -3.56 12.90 0.01
C GLY A 113 -4.83 12.03 -0.11
N LEU A 114 -4.68 10.70 -0.06
CA LEU A 114 -5.81 9.75 -0.15
C LEU A 114 -6.25 9.18 1.19
N VAL A 115 -5.65 9.61 2.32
CA VAL A 115 -6.05 9.15 3.65
C VAL A 115 -7.53 9.50 3.91
N ARG A 116 -8.30 8.57 4.49
CA ARG A 116 -9.74 8.76 4.75
C ARG A 116 -10.11 8.32 6.16
N PRO A 117 -11.03 9.02 6.83
CA PRO A 117 -11.66 8.50 8.04
C PRO A 117 -12.37 7.17 7.75
N ILE A 118 -12.29 6.24 8.70
CA ILE A 118 -13.01 4.95 8.60
C ILE A 118 -14.52 5.23 8.42
N GLY A 119 -15.13 4.52 7.48
CA GLY A 119 -16.55 4.67 7.16
C GLY A 119 -16.89 5.78 6.16
N MET A 120 -15.94 6.64 5.79
CA MET A 120 -16.12 7.63 4.73
C MET A 120 -15.87 7.02 3.34
N GLU A 121 -16.44 7.63 2.30
CA GLU A 121 -16.23 7.18 0.92
C GLU A 121 -14.78 7.38 0.49
N ILE A 122 -14.25 6.39 -0.23
CA ILE A 122 -12.94 6.50 -0.84
C ILE A 122 -13.04 7.25 -2.17
N THR A 123 -12.01 8.03 -2.50
CA THR A 123 -12.01 8.91 -3.69
C THR A 123 -11.01 8.49 -4.76
N GLY A 124 -10.22 7.45 -4.52
CA GLY A 124 -9.19 7.00 -5.46
C GLY A 124 -8.26 5.95 -4.88
N GLY A 125 -7.19 5.70 -5.61
CA GLY A 125 -6.12 4.75 -5.27
C GLY A 125 -5.37 4.32 -6.53
N THR A 126 -4.37 3.49 -6.36
CA THR A 126 -3.58 2.92 -7.45
C THR A 126 -4.16 1.58 -7.86
N ILE A 127 -4.69 1.45 -9.09
CA ILE A 127 -5.47 0.29 -9.58
C ILE A 127 -4.82 -1.05 -9.22
N GLY A 128 -3.52 -1.22 -9.41
CA GLY A 128 -2.83 -2.49 -9.10
C GLY A 128 -2.82 -2.86 -7.61
N TYR A 129 -3.08 -1.92 -6.70
CA TYR A 129 -3.10 -2.15 -5.25
C TYR A 129 -4.48 -2.00 -4.63
N MET A 130 -5.47 -1.56 -5.42
CA MET A 130 -6.85 -1.40 -4.95
C MET A 130 -7.52 -2.74 -4.74
N ALA A 131 -8.26 -2.85 -3.65
CA ALA A 131 -9.05 -4.04 -3.35
C ALA A 131 -10.22 -4.22 -4.35
N PRO A 132 -10.65 -5.49 -4.62
CA PRO A 132 -11.66 -5.78 -5.63
C PRO A 132 -12.98 -5.04 -5.42
N GLU A 133 -13.43 -4.91 -4.17
CA GLU A 133 -14.67 -4.21 -3.82
C GLU A 133 -14.65 -2.73 -4.24
N VAL A 134 -13.47 -2.11 -4.26
CA VAL A 134 -13.29 -0.72 -4.70
C VAL A 134 -13.46 -0.61 -6.21
N LEU A 135 -12.89 -1.55 -6.95
CA LEU A 135 -12.90 -1.56 -8.41
C LEU A 135 -14.27 -1.99 -8.98
N GLN A 136 -14.99 -2.90 -8.31
CA GLN A 136 -16.30 -3.38 -8.75
C GLN A 136 -17.36 -2.28 -8.79
N ASN A 137 -17.30 -1.34 -7.85
CA ASN A 137 -18.33 -0.30 -7.67
C ASN A 137 -17.91 1.07 -8.22
N ASP A 138 -16.89 1.16 -9.10
CA ASP A 138 -16.31 2.43 -9.57
C ASP A 138 -15.96 3.40 -8.42
N SER A 139 -15.57 2.87 -7.29
CA SER A 139 -15.32 3.58 -6.02
C SER A 139 -16.56 4.27 -5.43
N LYS A 140 -17.72 4.15 -6.06
CA LYS A 140 -18.97 4.73 -5.54
C LYS A 140 -19.51 3.87 -4.40
N ASN A 141 -19.81 4.51 -3.28
CA ASN A 141 -20.37 3.89 -2.07
C ASN A 141 -19.44 2.89 -1.34
N VAL A 142 -18.16 2.77 -1.71
CA VAL A 142 -17.21 1.97 -0.93
C VAL A 142 -16.64 2.80 0.20
N LYS A 143 -16.81 2.28 1.42
CA LYS A 143 -16.35 2.96 2.63
C LYS A 143 -14.95 2.54 3.01
N ALA A 144 -14.14 3.49 3.43
CA ALA A 144 -12.79 3.25 3.94
C ALA A 144 -12.83 2.30 5.15
N SER A 145 -12.07 1.21 5.03
CA SER A 145 -11.93 0.17 6.05
C SER A 145 -10.47 -0.27 6.12
N PRO A 146 -9.93 -0.62 7.30
CA PRO A 146 -8.59 -1.19 7.45
C PRO A 146 -8.30 -2.37 6.53
N THR A 147 -9.31 -3.12 6.11
CA THR A 147 -9.18 -4.26 5.20
C THR A 147 -8.76 -3.89 3.79
N LEU A 148 -8.91 -2.62 3.38
CA LEU A 148 -8.38 -2.10 2.11
C LEU A 148 -6.85 -2.03 2.15
N ASP A 149 -6.29 -1.48 3.24
CA ASP A 149 -4.84 -1.42 3.43
C ASP A 149 -4.25 -2.83 3.60
N ILE A 150 -4.96 -3.76 4.25
CA ILE A 150 -4.54 -5.16 4.38
C ILE A 150 -4.42 -5.83 3.02
N TYR A 151 -5.37 -5.61 2.12
CA TYR A 151 -5.30 -6.13 0.75
C TYR A 151 -4.07 -5.57 0.01
N ALA A 152 -3.86 -4.26 0.08
CA ALA A 152 -2.72 -3.61 -0.57
C ALA A 152 -1.37 -4.07 0.00
N ILE A 153 -1.28 -4.33 1.32
CA ILE A 153 -0.11 -4.98 1.95
C ILE A 153 0.06 -6.41 1.42
N GLY A 154 -1.01 -7.14 1.20
CA GLY A 154 -0.96 -8.48 0.58
C GLY A 154 -0.31 -8.45 -0.81
N ILE A 155 -0.70 -7.48 -1.66
CA ILE A 155 -0.06 -7.25 -2.96
C ILE A 155 1.43 -6.93 -2.79
N LEU A 156 1.76 -5.97 -1.92
CA LEU A 156 3.14 -5.57 -1.66
C LEU A 156 4.00 -6.74 -1.16
N LEU A 157 3.52 -7.54 -0.22
CA LEU A 157 4.22 -8.71 0.29
C LEU A 157 4.46 -9.76 -0.80
N TYR A 158 3.45 -9.99 -1.62
CA TYR A 158 3.57 -10.93 -2.74
C TYR A 158 4.66 -10.48 -3.71
N GLU A 159 4.69 -9.19 -4.07
CA GLU A 159 5.74 -8.61 -4.92
C GLU A 159 7.13 -8.73 -4.29
N LEU A 160 7.26 -8.42 -3.01
CA LEU A 160 8.55 -8.52 -2.29
C LEU A 160 9.08 -9.95 -2.28
N LEU A 161 8.24 -10.94 -2.00
CA LEU A 161 8.64 -12.32 -1.81
C LEU A 161 8.82 -13.10 -3.12
N THR A 162 8.08 -12.73 -4.17
CA THR A 162 8.11 -13.45 -5.45
C THR A 162 8.81 -12.69 -6.58
N GLY A 163 8.87 -11.37 -6.49
CA GLY A 163 9.28 -10.48 -7.59
C GLY A 163 8.19 -10.25 -8.63
N PHE A 164 6.96 -10.73 -8.39
CA PHE A 164 5.85 -10.66 -9.34
C PHE A 164 4.61 -10.07 -8.68
N HIS A 165 3.81 -9.34 -9.45
CA HIS A 165 2.52 -8.87 -8.98
C HIS A 165 1.49 -10.02 -9.05
N PRO A 166 0.70 -10.29 -7.98
CA PRO A 166 -0.16 -11.49 -7.89
C PRO A 166 -1.27 -11.55 -8.96
N LEU A 167 -1.67 -10.39 -9.51
CA LEU A 167 -2.79 -10.28 -10.44
C LEU A 167 -2.35 -9.85 -11.85
N ALA A 168 -1.05 -9.74 -12.11
CA ALA A 168 -0.56 -9.44 -13.46
C ALA A 168 -0.56 -10.69 -14.33
N SER A 169 -1.16 -10.62 -15.52
CA SER A 169 -1.05 -11.69 -16.50
C SER A 169 0.41 -11.81 -16.97
N GLN A 170 0.93 -13.03 -17.12
CA GLN A 170 2.32 -13.29 -17.56
C GLN A 170 2.71 -12.62 -18.88
N LYS A 171 1.75 -12.24 -19.72
CA LYS A 171 1.96 -11.54 -20.99
C LYS A 171 2.52 -10.10 -20.85
N ILE A 172 2.49 -9.52 -19.66
CA ILE A 172 2.83 -8.11 -19.42
C ILE A 172 4.28 -7.93 -18.96
N TYR A 173 5.00 -9.00 -18.64
CA TYR A 173 6.38 -8.95 -18.12
C TYR A 173 7.46 -8.56 -19.16
N ASN A 174 7.13 -8.45 -20.44
CA ASN A 174 8.11 -8.15 -21.50
C ASN A 174 8.47 -6.66 -21.64
N ASN A 175 7.78 -5.75 -20.94
CA ASN A 175 8.12 -4.33 -20.96
C ASN A 175 8.60 -3.88 -19.57
N LYS A 176 9.86 -3.51 -19.47
CA LYS A 176 10.63 -3.25 -18.24
C LYS A 176 10.06 -2.19 -17.28
N ASN A 177 9.00 -1.45 -17.61
CA ASN A 177 8.58 -0.26 -16.83
C ASN A 177 7.07 -0.01 -16.68
N SER A 178 6.16 -0.87 -17.15
CA SER A 178 4.72 -0.62 -16.94
C SER A 178 3.93 -1.91 -16.78
N TYR A 179 3.28 -2.06 -15.62
CA TYR A 179 2.24 -3.06 -15.44
C TYR A 179 0.94 -2.50 -16.03
N SER A 180 0.35 -3.15 -17.03
CA SER A 180 -1.04 -2.92 -17.37
C SER A 180 -1.89 -3.87 -16.52
N PHE A 181 -2.75 -3.30 -15.69
CA PHE A 181 -3.66 -4.10 -14.86
C PHE A 181 -4.98 -4.20 -15.59
N ASP A 182 -5.40 -5.43 -15.86
CA ASP A 182 -6.76 -5.68 -16.29
C ASP A 182 -7.68 -5.64 -15.06
N ARG A 183 -8.54 -4.61 -15.02
CA ARG A 183 -9.54 -4.43 -13.97
C ARG A 183 -10.42 -5.69 -13.82
N GLN A 184 -10.74 -6.36 -14.91
CA GLN A 184 -11.56 -7.56 -14.91
C GLN A 184 -10.87 -8.70 -14.15
N SER A 185 -9.57 -8.92 -14.35
CA SER A 185 -8.79 -9.94 -13.62
C SER A 185 -8.75 -9.65 -12.12
N ILE A 186 -8.73 -8.39 -11.69
CA ILE A 186 -8.75 -8.02 -10.28
C ILE A 186 -10.13 -8.29 -9.66
N THR A 187 -11.20 -7.99 -10.40
CA THR A 187 -12.58 -8.09 -9.91
C THR A 187 -13.19 -9.47 -10.07
N ASP A 188 -12.62 -10.33 -10.91
CA ASP A 188 -13.06 -11.70 -11.09
C ASP A 188 -12.96 -12.48 -9.77
N LYS A 189 -14.10 -12.93 -9.25
CA LYS A 189 -14.20 -13.70 -8.00
C LYS A 189 -13.54 -15.07 -8.09
N THR A 190 -13.37 -15.61 -9.30
CA THR A 190 -12.75 -16.92 -9.54
C THR A 190 -11.24 -16.84 -9.68
N SER A 191 -10.69 -15.66 -9.94
CA SER A 191 -9.25 -15.45 -10.08
C SER A 191 -8.57 -15.48 -8.71
N ILE A 192 -7.85 -16.59 -8.46
CA ILE A 192 -7.03 -16.79 -7.26
C ILE A 192 -5.56 -16.59 -7.68
N PRO A 193 -4.77 -15.79 -6.95
CA PRO A 193 -3.34 -15.69 -7.20
C PRO A 193 -2.64 -17.04 -7.09
N SER A 194 -1.62 -17.28 -7.90
CA SER A 194 -0.73 -18.45 -7.74
C SER A 194 -0.13 -18.44 -6.33
N ARG A 195 0.16 -19.60 -5.78
CA ARG A 195 0.87 -19.68 -4.49
C ARG A 195 2.25 -19.03 -4.65
N ALA A 196 2.65 -18.23 -3.68
CA ALA A 196 3.94 -17.56 -3.73
C ALA A 196 5.09 -18.58 -3.70
N SER A 197 4.94 -19.71 -3.01
CA SER A 197 5.91 -20.80 -2.97
C SER A 197 6.10 -21.50 -4.32
N ASP A 198 5.10 -21.48 -5.23
CA ASP A 198 5.23 -22.01 -6.59
C ASP A 198 6.15 -21.12 -7.46
N LEU A 199 6.19 -19.81 -7.19
CA LEU A 199 7.02 -18.84 -7.91
C LEU A 199 8.39 -18.63 -7.26
N ASN A 200 8.49 -18.86 -5.96
CA ASN A 200 9.73 -18.78 -5.21
C ASN A 200 9.94 -20.08 -4.40
N PRO A 201 10.68 -21.06 -4.97
CA PRO A 201 10.92 -22.35 -4.29
C PRO A 201 11.66 -22.26 -2.95
N PHE A 202 12.30 -21.14 -2.66
CA PHE A 202 12.96 -20.88 -1.36
C PHE A 202 11.99 -20.30 -0.32
N LEU A 203 10.74 -20.01 -0.71
CA LEU A 203 9.74 -19.47 0.21
C LEU A 203 9.01 -20.64 0.89
N PRO A 204 9.03 -20.74 2.23
CA PRO A 204 8.28 -21.73 2.97
C PRO A 204 6.77 -21.60 2.70
N LYS A 205 6.08 -22.74 2.52
CA LYS A 205 4.64 -22.79 2.24
C LYS A 205 3.75 -22.09 3.29
N ALA A 206 4.28 -21.88 4.50
CA ALA A 206 3.59 -21.15 5.56
C ALA A 206 3.22 -19.71 5.15
N PHE A 207 3.94 -19.10 4.21
CA PHE A 207 3.64 -17.76 3.72
C PHE A 207 2.46 -17.74 2.74
N ASP A 208 2.17 -18.83 2.04
CA ASP A 208 1.07 -18.89 1.06
C ASP A 208 -0.27 -18.56 1.70
N GLY A 209 -0.58 -19.18 2.87
CA GLY A 209 -1.80 -18.89 3.61
C GLY A 209 -1.93 -17.41 4.00
N ILE A 210 -0.84 -16.83 4.52
CA ILE A 210 -0.82 -15.40 4.94
C ILE A 210 -1.13 -14.48 3.76
N LEU A 211 -0.51 -14.73 2.61
CA LEU A 211 -0.70 -13.93 1.40
C LEU A 211 -2.12 -14.09 0.84
N LEU A 212 -2.63 -15.33 0.77
CA LEU A 212 -3.99 -15.60 0.30
C LEU A 212 -5.06 -14.98 1.21
N ASP A 213 -4.87 -15.03 2.54
CA ASP A 213 -5.77 -14.38 3.50
C ASP A 213 -5.79 -12.85 3.30
N CYS A 214 -4.64 -12.21 3.07
CA CYS A 214 -4.61 -10.78 2.72
C CYS A 214 -5.35 -10.48 1.42
N LEU A 215 -5.20 -11.34 0.41
CA LEU A 215 -5.70 -11.15 -0.95
C LEU A 215 -7.11 -11.71 -1.17
N ASN A 216 -7.79 -12.14 -0.11
CA ASN A 216 -9.16 -12.64 -0.21
C ASN A 216 -10.07 -11.59 -0.84
N LYS A 217 -10.95 -12.03 -1.76
CA LYS A 217 -11.89 -11.14 -2.45
C LYS A 217 -12.93 -10.55 -1.51
N ASN A 218 -13.35 -11.32 -0.50
CA ASN A 218 -14.27 -10.85 0.53
C ASN A 218 -13.47 -10.19 1.67
N PRO A 219 -13.69 -8.89 1.98
CA PRO A 219 -12.97 -8.20 3.05
C PRO A 219 -13.11 -8.84 4.43
N LYS A 220 -14.21 -9.56 4.68
CA LYS A 220 -14.46 -10.22 5.98
C LYS A 220 -13.55 -11.44 6.22
N ASP A 221 -13.05 -12.04 5.13
CA ASP A 221 -12.18 -13.22 5.17
C ASP A 221 -10.69 -12.83 5.19
N ARG A 222 -10.37 -11.53 5.17
CA ARG A 222 -9.01 -11.00 5.36
C ARG A 222 -8.68 -10.86 6.84
N TYR A 223 -7.42 -10.65 7.14
CA TYR A 223 -7.04 -10.11 8.45
C TYR A 223 -7.85 -8.85 8.76
N GLN A 224 -8.22 -8.64 10.01
CA GLN A 224 -9.02 -7.48 10.44
C GLN A 224 -8.16 -6.39 11.09
N SER A 225 -6.88 -6.66 11.34
CA SER A 225 -5.93 -5.65 11.82
C SER A 225 -4.50 -5.93 11.33
N MET A 226 -3.70 -4.87 11.21
CA MET A 226 -2.28 -4.94 10.86
C MET A 226 -1.47 -5.67 11.95
N ASP A 227 -1.86 -5.53 13.21
CA ASP A 227 -1.17 -6.18 14.33
C ASP A 227 -1.29 -7.71 14.22
N VAL A 228 -2.47 -8.24 13.86
CA VAL A 228 -2.70 -9.69 13.67
C VAL A 228 -1.94 -10.21 12.44
N LEU A 229 -1.98 -9.47 11.34
CA LEU A 229 -1.20 -9.82 10.14
C LEU A 229 0.29 -9.92 10.48
N LEU A 230 0.85 -8.90 11.12
CA LEU A 230 2.27 -8.87 11.48
C LEU A 230 2.65 -10.04 12.38
N GLN A 231 1.88 -10.32 13.43
CA GLN A 231 2.12 -11.45 14.32
C GLN A 231 2.14 -12.80 13.60
N ASN A 232 1.22 -13.02 12.64
CA ASN A 232 1.19 -14.26 11.87
C ASN A 232 2.40 -14.37 10.93
N PHE A 233 2.79 -13.26 10.31
CA PHE A 233 3.98 -13.22 9.47
C PHE A 233 5.26 -13.53 10.29
N GLU A 234 5.43 -12.92 11.45
CA GLU A 234 6.57 -13.16 12.34
C GLU A 234 6.63 -14.61 12.84
N LYS A 235 5.48 -15.22 13.16
CA LYS A 235 5.40 -16.65 13.50
C LYS A 235 5.85 -17.54 12.33
N ALA A 236 5.48 -17.20 11.10
CA ALA A 236 5.92 -17.93 9.92
C ALA A 236 7.44 -17.79 9.70
N VAL A 237 7.99 -16.59 9.89
CA VAL A 237 9.45 -16.35 9.84
C VAL A 237 10.18 -17.20 10.88
N ALA A 238 9.72 -17.18 12.15
CA ALA A 238 10.35 -17.93 13.23
C ALA A 238 10.35 -19.47 13.02
N ARG A 239 9.37 -19.99 12.27
CA ARG A 239 9.28 -21.43 11.92
C ARG A 239 10.12 -21.80 10.69
N SER A 240 10.67 -20.81 10.00
CA SER A 240 11.40 -20.99 8.74
C SER A 240 12.91 -20.89 8.90
N ILE A 241 13.37 -20.60 10.13
CA ILE A 241 14.76 -20.57 10.58
C ILE A 241 15.04 -21.84 11.39
#